data_6b55e3d781eeb9a12053b5b919e00096
#
_entry.id   6b55e3d781eeb9a12053b5b919e00096
#
_cell.length_a   1.000
_cell.length_b   1.000
_cell.length_c   1.000
_cell.angle_alpha   90.00
_cell.angle_beta   90.00
_cell.angle_gamma   90.00
#
_symmetry.space_group_name_H-M   'P 1'
#
loop_
_entity.id
_entity.type
_entity.pdbx_description
1 polymer ?
#
loop_
_entity_poly.entity_id
_entity_poly.type
_entity_poly.pdbx_seq_one_letter_code
_entity_poly.pdbx_strand_id
1 'polypeptide(L)'
;VFIYEYKVNPKLPQIAAIDEAIRTSQFVRNKVLRYWMDHRGVGKAQMFRYNTLLRKQFKFVEQLNSHACQTAVERVLKAVNRFYDNCKKQIRGKKGYPKFKKHTRSLEYKVSGWKLSQDRKRITFTDKKGIGTLKLIGTRDLNFYQLEQIKRVRIVRRADGYYVQFAVKLDPRDTVKPLTPSQKAVGIDVGIKYFLADSQENIEPNPQFYHQGEKHLNRLNRRKSKKYRKGKPQSQNYHKARERYALKHLKVSRQREEFVKRVALRLIKSNDLVAYEDLNVQSMVKNRHLAKSISDAGWSRFRQWLDYFGYKYGKVTVAVAPHNTSQNCSNCGEKVQKSLSNRTHVCRECGFVKDRDVNAAINILQKGLSTVGHTGALKLGEFDPLASLEQSCGVTIGL
;
A
#
# COMPACT_ATOMS: atom_id res chain seq x y z
N VAL A 1 12.84 2.86 2.92
CA VAL A 1 12.72 1.49 3.48
C VAL A 1 11.99 0.61 2.50
N PHE A 2 12.60 -0.51 2.09
CA PHE A 2 11.95 -1.49 1.23
C PHE A 2 11.35 -2.62 2.03
N ILE A 3 10.32 -3.24 1.46
CA ILE A 3 9.77 -4.46 2.00
C ILE A 3 9.94 -5.56 0.97
N TYR A 4 10.75 -6.57 1.29
CA TYR A 4 10.87 -7.80 0.53
C TYR A 4 10.04 -8.90 1.18
N GLU A 5 9.21 -9.56 0.40
CA GLU A 5 8.31 -10.60 0.87
C GLU A 5 8.70 -11.96 0.28
N TYR A 6 8.80 -12.96 1.14
CA TYR A 6 9.08 -14.35 0.79
C TYR A 6 7.93 -15.22 1.28
N LYS A 7 7.46 -16.13 0.45
CA LYS A 7 6.55 -17.16 0.90
C LYS A 7 7.28 -18.16 1.80
N VAL A 8 6.58 -18.70 2.80
CA VAL A 8 7.09 -19.77 3.66
C VAL A 8 6.07 -20.89 3.75
N ASN A 9 6.56 -22.14 3.84
CA ASN A 9 5.72 -23.33 4.00
C ASN A 9 5.97 -23.96 5.38
N PRO A 10 5.36 -23.42 6.45
CA PRO A 10 5.52 -23.97 7.79
C PRO A 10 4.79 -25.31 7.90
N LYS A 11 5.34 -26.22 8.70
CA LYS A 11 4.68 -27.47 9.12
C LYS A 11 3.51 -27.18 10.08
N LEU A 12 2.58 -28.12 10.25
CA LEU A 12 1.40 -27.94 11.11
C LEU A 12 1.72 -27.41 12.53
N PRO A 13 2.73 -27.93 13.26
CA PRO A 13 3.09 -27.38 14.57
C PRO A 13 3.57 -25.93 14.48
N GLN A 14 4.36 -25.58 13.44
CA GLN A 14 4.83 -24.22 13.21
C GLN A 14 3.68 -23.27 12.87
N ILE A 15 2.66 -23.73 12.14
CA ILE A 15 1.44 -22.97 11.85
C ILE A 15 0.74 -22.60 13.16
N ALA A 16 0.55 -23.57 14.05
CA ALA A 16 -0.06 -23.34 15.36
C ALA A 16 0.74 -22.33 16.19
N ALA A 17 2.08 -22.48 16.20
CA ALA A 17 2.99 -21.57 16.89
C ALA A 17 2.93 -20.14 16.33
N ILE A 18 2.93 -19.96 15.01
CA ILE A 18 2.81 -18.64 14.37
C ILE A 18 1.46 -18.00 14.70
N ASP A 19 0.37 -18.76 14.59
CA ASP A 19 -0.97 -18.24 14.87
C ASP A 19 -1.13 -17.85 16.35
N GLU A 20 -0.52 -18.62 17.26
CA GLU A 20 -0.49 -18.27 18.68
C GLU A 20 0.36 -17.04 18.96
N ALA A 21 1.53 -16.91 18.37
CA ALA A 21 2.37 -15.74 18.50
C ALA A 21 1.66 -14.47 17.98
N ILE A 22 0.92 -14.56 16.87
CA ILE A 22 0.09 -13.46 16.34
C ILE A 22 -1.02 -13.11 17.35
N ARG A 23 -1.71 -14.10 17.94
CA ARG A 23 -2.74 -13.88 18.99
C ARG A 23 -2.15 -13.21 20.24
N THR A 24 -0.98 -13.68 20.68
CA THR A 24 -0.24 -13.07 21.80
C THR A 24 0.08 -11.60 21.54
N SER A 25 0.63 -11.28 20.38
CA SER A 25 0.89 -9.88 20.00
C SER A 25 -0.38 -9.03 19.95
N GLN A 26 -1.51 -9.60 19.47
CA GLN A 26 -2.81 -8.93 19.51
C GLN A 26 -3.31 -8.70 20.93
N PHE A 27 -3.14 -9.67 21.83
CA PHE A 27 -3.48 -9.53 23.24
C PHE A 27 -2.70 -8.37 23.88
N VAL A 28 -1.37 -8.35 23.75
CA VAL A 28 -0.52 -7.26 24.24
C VAL A 28 -1.00 -5.91 23.72
N ARG A 29 -1.21 -5.80 22.39
CA ARG A 29 -1.73 -4.58 21.77
C ARG A 29 -3.05 -4.12 22.38
N ASN A 30 -4.00 -5.02 22.57
CA ASN A 30 -5.31 -4.66 23.10
C ASN A 30 -5.27 -4.33 24.60
N LYS A 31 -4.44 -5.03 25.40
CA LYS A 31 -4.24 -4.70 26.83
C LYS A 31 -3.59 -3.34 27.01
N VAL A 32 -2.55 -3.03 26.22
CA VAL A 32 -1.91 -1.70 26.25
C VAL A 32 -2.86 -0.59 25.80
N LEU A 33 -3.70 -0.87 24.80
CA LEU A 33 -4.72 0.10 24.37
C LEU A 33 -5.77 0.32 25.47
N ARG A 34 -6.22 -0.76 26.16
CA ARG A 34 -7.15 -0.64 27.31
C ARG A 34 -6.51 0.19 28.41
N TYR A 35 -5.27 -0.10 28.79
CA TYR A 35 -4.53 0.66 29.80
C TYR A 35 -4.48 2.16 29.47
N TRP A 36 -4.23 2.52 28.22
CA TRP A 36 -4.27 3.91 27.77
C TRP A 36 -5.67 4.53 27.84
N MET A 37 -6.72 3.76 27.56
CA MET A 37 -8.12 4.24 27.64
C MET A 37 -8.58 4.47 29.08
N ASP A 38 -8.14 3.63 29.99
CA ASP A 38 -8.60 3.64 31.40
C ASP A 38 -7.84 4.66 32.28
N HIS A 39 -6.67 5.14 31.81
CA HIS A 39 -5.81 6.07 32.57
C HIS A 39 -5.52 7.34 31.77
N ARG A 40 -5.73 8.51 32.39
CA ARG A 40 -5.38 9.80 31.77
C ARG A 40 -3.85 10.00 31.78
N GLY A 41 -3.33 10.72 30.77
CA GLY A 41 -1.91 11.11 30.74
C GLY A 41 -0.92 9.98 30.44
N VAL A 42 -1.38 8.81 30.01
CA VAL A 42 -0.51 7.67 29.70
C VAL A 42 0.34 7.98 28.47
N GLY A 43 1.63 8.17 28.70
CA GLY A 43 2.63 8.39 27.65
C GLY A 43 3.34 7.10 27.19
N LYS A 44 4.32 7.29 26.30
CA LYS A 44 5.12 6.20 25.72
C LYS A 44 5.78 5.33 26.79
N ALA A 45 6.47 5.94 27.76
CA ALA A 45 7.21 5.22 28.81
C ALA A 45 6.29 4.31 29.64
N GLN A 46 5.13 4.81 30.05
CA GLN A 46 4.15 4.06 30.83
C GLN A 46 3.58 2.86 30.05
N MET A 47 3.29 3.02 28.75
CA MET A 47 2.85 1.89 27.90
C MET A 47 3.92 0.78 27.81
N PHE A 48 5.21 1.15 27.72
CA PHE A 48 6.29 0.17 27.71
C PHE A 48 6.46 -0.50 29.08
N ARG A 49 6.39 0.25 30.20
CA ARG A 49 6.39 -0.31 31.56
C ARG A 49 5.23 -1.29 31.76
N TYR A 50 4.03 -0.93 31.32
CA TYR A 50 2.87 -1.82 31.37
C TYR A 50 3.09 -3.10 30.54
N ASN A 51 3.71 -3.02 29.39
CA ASN A 51 4.11 -4.22 28.62
C ASN A 51 5.06 -5.13 29.40
N THR A 52 5.99 -4.57 30.18
CA THR A 52 6.89 -5.36 31.05
C THR A 52 6.09 -6.06 32.14
N LEU A 53 5.10 -5.40 32.75
CA LEU A 53 4.19 -6.03 33.72
C LEU A 53 3.38 -7.16 33.10
N LEU A 54 2.82 -6.97 31.89
CA LEU A 54 2.10 -8.02 31.16
C LEU A 54 2.98 -9.26 30.92
N ARG A 55 4.25 -9.07 30.62
CA ARG A 55 5.21 -10.18 30.44
C ARG A 55 5.46 -10.95 31.73
N LYS A 56 5.55 -10.25 32.87
CA LYS A 56 5.67 -10.90 34.18
C LYS A 56 4.39 -11.62 34.59
N GLN A 57 3.23 -11.03 34.31
CA GLN A 57 1.93 -11.55 34.72
C GLN A 57 1.47 -12.76 33.90
N PHE A 58 1.81 -12.79 32.60
CA PHE A 58 1.30 -13.82 31.66
C PHE A 58 2.45 -14.62 31.02
N LYS A 59 2.65 -15.86 31.42
CA LYS A 59 3.69 -16.75 30.91
C LYS A 59 3.65 -16.90 29.37
N PHE A 60 2.46 -16.94 28.75
CA PHE A 60 2.33 -17.00 27.29
C PHE A 60 2.79 -15.71 26.60
N VAL A 61 2.78 -14.55 27.28
CA VAL A 61 3.34 -13.30 26.78
C VAL A 61 4.86 -13.28 26.96
N GLU A 62 5.37 -13.80 28.05
CA GLU A 62 6.81 -13.94 28.30
C GLU A 62 7.51 -14.77 27.23
N GLN A 63 6.86 -15.85 26.77
CA GLN A 63 7.36 -16.73 25.72
C GLN A 63 7.56 -16.02 24.36
N LEU A 64 6.83 -14.94 24.10
CA LEU A 64 7.01 -14.13 22.90
C LEU A 64 8.23 -13.20 23.09
N ASN A 65 9.04 -13.04 22.03
CA ASN A 65 10.19 -12.16 22.04
C ASN A 65 9.82 -10.74 22.53
N SER A 66 10.67 -10.14 23.38
CA SER A 66 10.43 -8.80 23.96
C SER A 66 10.25 -7.72 22.90
N HIS A 67 11.07 -7.73 21.83
CA HIS A 67 10.95 -6.78 20.73
C HIS A 67 9.65 -6.97 19.93
N ALA A 68 9.14 -8.21 19.81
CA ALA A 68 7.84 -8.44 19.21
C ALA A 68 6.69 -7.88 20.07
N CYS A 69 6.77 -8.00 21.40
CA CYS A 69 5.84 -7.32 22.31
C CYS A 69 5.95 -5.78 22.20
N GLN A 70 7.17 -5.24 22.15
CA GLN A 70 7.38 -3.79 21.98
C GLN A 70 6.77 -3.27 20.67
N THR A 71 6.86 -4.01 19.55
CA THR A 71 6.20 -3.58 18.29
C THR A 71 4.68 -3.55 18.40
N ALA A 72 4.08 -4.41 19.22
CA ALA A 72 2.65 -4.34 19.52
C ALA A 72 2.29 -3.03 20.26
N VAL A 73 3.13 -2.59 21.23
CA VAL A 73 3.00 -1.28 21.90
C VAL A 73 3.15 -0.13 20.91
N GLU A 74 4.17 -0.17 20.04
CA GLU A 74 4.40 0.86 19.02
C GLU A 74 3.21 1.03 18.08
N ARG A 75 2.52 -0.07 17.74
CA ARG A 75 1.28 -0.01 16.95
C ARG A 75 0.13 0.71 17.68
N VAL A 76 0.07 0.63 19.01
CA VAL A 76 -0.86 1.43 19.83
C VAL A 76 -0.44 2.88 19.80
N LEU A 77 0.82 3.19 20.07
CA LEU A 77 1.36 4.55 20.05
C LEU A 77 1.10 5.25 18.72
N LYS A 78 1.40 4.59 17.58
CA LYS A 78 1.10 5.14 16.24
C LYS A 78 -0.40 5.45 16.06
N ALA A 79 -1.29 4.62 16.59
CA ALA A 79 -2.72 4.86 16.49
C ALA A 79 -3.19 6.02 17.38
N VAL A 80 -2.64 6.13 18.58
CA VAL A 80 -2.90 7.21 19.53
C VAL A 80 -2.36 8.54 19.00
N ASN A 81 -1.11 8.58 18.57
CA ASN A 81 -0.51 9.79 18.00
C ASN A 81 -1.30 10.30 16.80
N ARG A 82 -1.64 9.40 15.85
CA ARG A 82 -2.49 9.78 14.70
C ARG A 82 -3.84 10.35 15.13
N PHE A 83 -4.44 9.83 16.19
CA PHE A 83 -5.69 10.38 16.73
C PHE A 83 -5.49 11.81 17.24
N TYR A 84 -4.45 12.05 18.05
CA TYR A 84 -4.13 13.38 18.55
C TYR A 84 -3.72 14.36 17.45
N ASP A 85 -2.93 13.93 16.47
CA ASP A 85 -2.57 14.74 15.30
C ASP A 85 -3.82 15.16 14.51
N ASN A 86 -4.77 14.24 14.33
CA ASN A 86 -6.04 14.54 13.68
C ASN A 86 -6.92 15.51 14.49
N CYS A 87 -6.87 15.42 15.82
CA CYS A 87 -7.55 16.39 16.69
C CYS A 87 -6.88 17.77 16.60
N LYS A 88 -5.55 17.84 16.69
CA LYS A 88 -4.78 19.08 16.59
C LYS A 88 -4.97 19.78 15.25
N LYS A 89 -4.99 19.01 14.16
CA LYS A 89 -5.25 19.51 12.80
C LYS A 89 -6.73 19.82 12.52
N GLN A 90 -7.59 19.67 13.49
CA GLN A 90 -9.05 19.92 13.40
C GLN A 90 -9.72 19.25 12.19
N ILE A 91 -9.25 18.07 11.79
CA ILE A 91 -9.78 17.34 10.63
C ILE A 91 -11.30 17.18 10.77
N ARG A 92 -12.04 17.51 9.72
CA ARG A 92 -13.52 17.37 9.70
C ARG A 92 -13.94 15.91 9.86
N GLY A 93 -14.99 15.66 10.64
CA GLY A 93 -15.56 14.32 10.88
C GLY A 93 -14.81 13.48 11.91
N LYS A 94 -14.79 12.16 11.74
CA LYS A 94 -14.23 11.22 12.74
C LYS A 94 -12.72 11.35 12.84
N LYS A 95 -12.21 11.68 14.03
CA LYS A 95 -10.76 11.85 14.31
C LYS A 95 -9.96 10.54 14.30
N GLY A 96 -10.61 9.36 14.20
CA GLY A 96 -9.95 8.07 14.15
C GLY A 96 -9.53 7.53 15.51
N TYR A 97 -10.38 7.67 16.54
CA TYR A 97 -10.13 7.14 17.89
C TYR A 97 -9.67 5.68 17.85
N PRO A 98 -8.59 5.30 18.56
CA PRO A 98 -8.04 3.96 18.53
C PRO A 98 -9.05 2.89 18.94
N LYS A 99 -9.10 1.76 18.20
CA LYS A 99 -10.03 0.66 18.47
C LYS A 99 -9.31 -0.65 18.72
N PHE A 100 -9.91 -1.52 19.52
CA PHE A 100 -9.45 -2.89 19.70
C PHE A 100 -9.42 -3.64 18.36
N LYS A 101 -8.40 -4.45 18.16
CA LYS A 101 -8.33 -5.36 17.01
C LYS A 101 -8.94 -6.71 17.38
N LYS A 102 -9.97 -7.12 16.65
CA LYS A 102 -10.57 -8.46 16.79
C LYS A 102 -9.68 -9.54 16.15
N HIS A 103 -9.04 -9.19 15.02
CA HIS A 103 -8.17 -10.10 14.29
C HIS A 103 -6.95 -9.34 13.77
N THR A 104 -5.77 -9.82 14.11
CA THR A 104 -4.51 -9.42 13.48
C THR A 104 -4.01 -10.54 12.58
N ARG A 105 -3.21 -10.19 11.56
CA ARG A 105 -2.67 -11.15 10.60
C ARG A 105 -1.15 -11.09 10.54
N SER A 106 -0.52 -10.33 11.42
CA SER A 106 0.92 -10.15 11.37
C SER A 106 1.53 -10.00 12.75
N LEU A 107 2.73 -10.55 12.86
CA LEU A 107 3.65 -10.41 13.97
C LEU A 107 4.92 -9.74 13.47
N GLU A 108 5.50 -8.80 14.22
CA GLU A 108 6.67 -8.04 13.80
C GLU A 108 7.75 -8.10 14.87
N TYR A 109 8.97 -8.38 14.44
CA TYR A 109 10.20 -8.35 15.23
C TYR A 109 11.05 -7.17 14.80
N LYS A 110 11.80 -6.59 15.74
CA LYS A 110 12.84 -5.59 15.44
C LYS A 110 14.16 -6.32 15.10
N VAL A 111 15.24 -5.85 15.67
CA VAL A 111 16.59 -6.38 15.45
C VAL A 111 16.84 -7.74 16.09
N SER A 112 16.03 -8.18 17.04
CA SER A 112 16.19 -9.48 17.73
C SER A 112 14.95 -10.35 17.63
N GLY A 113 15.09 -11.63 17.97
CA GLY A 113 14.03 -12.63 17.92
C GLY A 113 14.03 -13.44 16.63
N TRP A 114 15.00 -13.21 15.76
CA TRP A 114 15.21 -13.94 14.53
C TRP A 114 16.68 -13.98 14.14
N LYS A 115 17.07 -15.00 13.36
CA LYS A 115 18.40 -15.15 12.77
C LYS A 115 18.23 -15.65 11.33
N LEU A 116 19.05 -15.17 10.39
CA LEU A 116 19.17 -15.73 9.03
C LEU A 116 20.25 -16.79 9.03
N SER A 117 20.06 -17.84 8.21
CA SER A 117 21.13 -18.79 7.88
C SER A 117 22.24 -18.07 7.08
N GLN A 118 23.41 -18.67 7.01
CA GLN A 118 24.54 -18.12 6.27
C GLN A 118 24.21 -17.90 4.77
N ASP A 119 23.51 -18.85 4.15
CA ASP A 119 23.00 -18.76 2.78
C ASP A 119 21.79 -17.83 2.60
N ARG A 120 21.31 -17.24 3.72
CA ARG A 120 20.11 -16.37 3.81
C ARG A 120 18.83 -16.92 3.15
N LYS A 121 18.78 -18.23 2.94
CA LYS A 121 17.59 -18.92 2.41
C LYS A 121 16.65 -19.43 3.50
N ARG A 122 17.04 -19.33 4.76
CA ARG A 122 16.25 -19.75 5.93
C ARG A 122 16.26 -18.68 7.00
N ILE A 123 15.15 -18.57 7.71
CA ILE A 123 15.02 -17.71 8.89
C ILE A 123 14.62 -18.57 10.07
N THR A 124 15.28 -18.37 11.19
CA THR A 124 14.95 -19.03 12.48
C THR A 124 14.41 -17.99 13.45
N PHE A 125 13.24 -18.23 14.01
CA PHE A 125 12.68 -17.42 15.09
C PHE A 125 13.13 -17.98 16.42
N THR A 126 13.72 -17.13 17.26
CA THR A 126 14.42 -17.52 18.50
C THR A 126 13.60 -17.29 19.77
N ASP A 127 12.31 -17.02 19.63
CA ASP A 127 11.40 -16.95 20.77
C ASP A 127 10.97 -18.35 21.24
N LYS A 128 10.39 -18.42 22.45
CA LYS A 128 9.95 -19.68 23.07
C LYS A 128 8.57 -20.13 22.56
N LYS A 129 8.10 -19.60 21.43
CA LYS A 129 6.80 -19.98 20.81
C LYS A 129 6.86 -21.22 19.93
N GLY A 130 8.07 -21.70 19.61
CA GLY A 130 8.23 -22.92 18.81
C GLY A 130 8.05 -22.72 17.30
N ILE A 131 8.16 -21.48 16.79
CA ILE A 131 8.11 -21.22 15.35
C ILE A 131 9.29 -21.89 14.64
N GLY A 132 10.51 -21.76 15.22
CA GLY A 132 11.71 -22.39 14.69
C GLY A 132 12.13 -21.87 13.32
N THR A 133 12.70 -22.75 12.50
CA THR A 133 13.30 -22.41 11.19
C THR A 133 12.29 -22.55 10.06
N LEU A 134 12.19 -21.53 9.22
CA LEU A 134 11.36 -21.49 8.01
C LEU A 134 12.22 -21.28 6.78
N LYS A 135 11.95 -22.04 5.70
CA LYS A 135 12.58 -21.83 4.38
C LYS A 135 11.92 -20.65 3.67
N LEU A 136 12.72 -19.71 3.17
CA LEU A 136 12.28 -18.57 2.38
C LEU A 136 12.14 -18.98 0.91
N ILE A 137 10.99 -18.73 0.32
CA ILE A 137 10.66 -19.04 -1.08
C ILE A 137 10.46 -17.72 -1.81
N GLY A 138 11.37 -17.40 -2.72
CA GLY A 138 11.37 -16.18 -3.52
C GLY A 138 12.65 -16.07 -4.36
N THR A 139 12.64 -15.18 -5.33
CA THR A 139 13.74 -15.01 -6.30
C THR A 139 14.76 -13.94 -5.92
N ARG A 140 14.45 -13.11 -4.92
CA ARG A 140 15.36 -12.03 -4.51
C ARG A 140 16.45 -12.56 -3.59
N ASP A 141 17.68 -12.11 -3.83
CA ASP A 141 18.81 -12.47 -2.98
C ASP A 141 18.93 -11.48 -1.81
N LEU A 142 18.86 -11.99 -0.58
CA LEU A 142 19.07 -11.21 0.64
C LEU A 142 20.55 -10.94 0.91
N ASN A 143 21.49 -11.65 0.24
CA ASN A 143 22.93 -11.44 0.42
C ASN A 143 23.39 -10.06 -0.10
N PHE A 144 22.60 -9.46 -0.99
CA PHE A 144 22.84 -8.09 -1.45
C PHE A 144 22.82 -7.05 -0.31
N TYR A 145 22.19 -7.35 0.82
CA TYR A 145 22.00 -6.40 1.93
C TYR A 145 22.82 -6.78 3.15
N GLN A 146 23.39 -5.79 3.83
CA GLN A 146 23.99 -6.00 5.14
C GLN A 146 22.90 -6.31 6.18
N LEU A 147 23.21 -7.13 7.19
CA LEU A 147 22.22 -7.52 8.22
C LEU A 147 21.69 -6.31 8.98
N GLU A 148 22.54 -5.31 9.21
CA GLU A 148 22.22 -4.06 9.89
C GLU A 148 21.20 -3.21 9.13
N GLN A 149 21.10 -3.40 7.82
CA GLN A 149 20.09 -2.74 6.98
C GLN A 149 18.71 -3.35 7.16
N ILE A 150 18.60 -4.59 7.66
CA ILE A 150 17.33 -5.26 7.95
C ILE A 150 16.83 -4.79 9.31
N LYS A 151 15.99 -3.77 9.33
CA LYS A 151 15.51 -3.14 10.57
C LYS A 151 14.35 -3.87 11.23
N ARG A 152 13.53 -4.57 10.46
CA ARG A 152 12.36 -5.30 10.95
C ARG A 152 12.10 -6.53 10.12
N VAL A 153 11.62 -7.57 10.79
CA VAL A 153 11.11 -8.80 10.17
C VAL A 153 9.66 -8.98 10.60
N ARG A 154 8.79 -9.28 9.65
CA ARG A 154 7.36 -9.46 9.92
C ARG A 154 6.88 -10.79 9.35
N ILE A 155 6.21 -11.60 10.16
CA ILE A 155 5.43 -12.75 9.69
C ILE A 155 4.03 -12.25 9.36
N VAL A 156 3.53 -12.60 8.18
CA VAL A 156 2.19 -12.20 7.69
C VAL A 156 1.41 -13.43 7.29
N ARG A 157 0.20 -13.58 7.84
CA ARG A 157 -0.77 -14.59 7.40
C ARG A 157 -1.67 -14.01 6.31
N ARG A 158 -1.66 -14.62 5.13
CA ARG A 158 -2.57 -14.30 4.02
C ARG A 158 -3.57 -15.45 3.81
N ALA A 159 -4.46 -15.31 2.84
CA ALA A 159 -5.44 -16.34 2.52
C ALA A 159 -4.79 -17.62 1.94
N ASP A 160 -3.64 -17.50 1.30
CA ASP A 160 -2.90 -18.57 0.62
C ASP A 160 -1.65 -19.04 1.39
N GLY A 161 -1.55 -18.71 2.68
CA GLY A 161 -0.46 -19.17 3.53
C GLY A 161 0.27 -18.05 4.27
N TYR A 162 1.53 -18.32 4.60
CA TYR A 162 2.36 -17.45 5.42
C TYR A 162 3.50 -16.85 4.61
N TYR A 163 3.89 -15.64 5.00
CA TYR A 163 4.94 -14.86 4.35
C TYR A 163 5.84 -14.24 5.42
N VAL A 164 7.10 -14.09 5.08
CA VAL A 164 8.06 -13.30 5.85
C VAL A 164 8.42 -12.07 5.05
N GLN A 165 8.28 -10.91 5.66
CA GLN A 165 8.63 -9.62 5.09
C GLN A 165 9.86 -9.06 5.81
N PHE A 166 10.84 -8.60 5.05
CA PHE A 166 12.02 -7.91 5.54
C PHE A 166 11.93 -6.43 5.19
N ALA A 167 11.96 -5.57 6.21
CA ALA A 167 12.04 -4.14 6.03
C ALA A 167 13.51 -3.72 6.02
N VAL A 168 14.02 -3.41 4.84
CA VAL A 168 15.43 -3.05 4.60
C VAL A 168 15.56 -1.55 4.47
N LYS A 169 16.46 -0.96 5.26
CA LYS A 169 16.78 0.49 5.18
C LYS A 169 17.93 0.68 4.18
N LEU A 170 17.59 1.04 2.98
CA LEU A 170 18.53 1.37 1.91
C LEU A 170 17.87 2.42 1.00
N ASP A 171 18.67 3.23 0.31
CA ASP A 171 18.15 4.11 -0.73
C ASP A 171 17.77 3.27 -1.97
N PRO A 172 16.55 3.42 -2.51
CA PRO A 172 16.13 2.74 -3.73
C PRO A 172 17.08 2.92 -4.90
N ARG A 173 17.68 4.06 -5.02
CA ARG A 173 18.61 4.39 -6.12
C ARG A 173 19.83 3.49 -6.13
N ASP A 174 20.31 3.10 -4.95
CA ASP A 174 21.47 2.20 -4.80
C ASP A 174 21.19 0.77 -5.28
N THR A 175 19.92 0.43 -5.54
CA THR A 175 19.53 -0.93 -5.97
C THR A 175 19.40 -1.10 -7.48
N VAL A 176 19.64 -0.06 -8.26
CA VAL A 176 19.50 -0.06 -9.72
C VAL A 176 20.60 0.78 -10.37
N LYS A 177 20.95 0.41 -11.58
CA LYS A 177 21.78 1.29 -12.42
C LYS A 177 20.94 2.47 -12.89
N PRO A 178 21.49 3.70 -12.92
CA PRO A 178 20.83 4.84 -13.53
C PRO A 178 20.39 4.51 -14.96
N LEU A 179 19.19 4.96 -15.32
CA LEU A 179 18.73 4.85 -16.70
C LEU A 179 19.31 6.00 -17.52
N THR A 180 19.68 5.71 -18.76
CA THR A 180 20.05 6.77 -19.73
C THR A 180 18.87 7.72 -19.92
N PRO A 181 19.11 9.05 -20.03
CA PRO A 181 18.07 10.00 -20.36
C PRO A 181 17.39 9.64 -21.67
N SER A 182 16.07 9.65 -21.69
CA SER A 182 15.26 9.38 -22.90
C SER A 182 14.92 10.66 -23.66
N GLN A 183 15.11 11.83 -23.02
CA GLN A 183 14.70 13.14 -23.49
C GLN A 183 13.18 13.25 -23.78
N LYS A 184 12.39 12.32 -23.23
CA LYS A 184 10.94 12.24 -23.42
C LYS A 184 10.21 12.67 -22.17
N ALA A 185 9.12 13.40 -22.38
CA ALA A 185 8.16 13.76 -21.35
C ALA A 185 6.75 13.29 -21.76
N VAL A 186 5.94 12.85 -20.81
CA VAL A 186 4.60 12.38 -21.07
C VAL A 186 3.62 12.89 -20.00
N GLY A 187 2.46 13.34 -20.45
CA GLY A 187 1.29 13.59 -19.59
C GLY A 187 0.35 12.41 -19.68
N ILE A 188 -0.30 12.08 -18.56
CA ILE A 188 -1.25 10.97 -18.49
C ILE A 188 -2.56 11.39 -17.84
N ASP A 189 -3.68 11.06 -18.48
CA ASP A 189 -5.02 11.15 -17.93
C ASP A 189 -5.54 9.76 -17.57
N VAL A 190 -6.04 9.57 -16.34
CA VAL A 190 -6.55 8.28 -15.85
C VAL A 190 -8.07 8.23 -15.91
N GLY A 191 -8.59 7.14 -16.50
CA GLY A 191 -10.02 6.98 -16.74
C GLY A 191 -10.60 5.65 -16.27
N ILE A 192 -11.93 5.55 -16.37
CA ILE A 192 -12.66 4.30 -16.07
C ILE A 192 -12.81 3.44 -17.34
N LYS A 193 -13.06 4.07 -18.49
CA LYS A 193 -13.19 3.36 -19.78
C LYS A 193 -11.85 2.77 -20.20
N TYR A 194 -10.86 3.63 -20.30
CA TYR A 194 -9.46 3.27 -20.42
C TYR A 194 -8.78 3.50 -19.08
N PHE A 195 -7.74 2.72 -18.77
CA PHE A 195 -7.00 2.91 -17.54
C PHE A 195 -6.24 4.24 -17.55
N LEU A 196 -5.63 4.55 -18.69
CA LEU A 196 -5.04 5.84 -18.99
C LEU A 196 -5.01 6.11 -20.50
N ALA A 197 -5.00 7.38 -20.86
CA ALA A 197 -4.55 7.89 -22.15
C ALA A 197 -3.31 8.77 -21.90
N ASP A 198 -2.33 8.74 -22.81
CA ASP A 198 -1.16 9.56 -22.71
C ASP A 198 -1.12 10.67 -23.77
N SER A 199 -0.22 11.65 -23.61
CA SER A 199 -0.05 12.77 -24.53
C SER A 199 0.55 12.38 -25.90
N GLN A 200 0.98 11.12 -26.07
CA GLN A 200 1.48 10.52 -27.31
C GLN A 200 0.42 9.64 -27.99
N GLU A 201 -0.85 9.77 -27.59
CA GLU A 201 -2.01 9.03 -28.13
C GLU A 201 -2.03 7.54 -27.78
N ASN A 202 -1.16 7.06 -26.91
CA ASN A 202 -1.23 5.68 -26.45
C ASN A 202 -2.36 5.52 -25.43
N ILE A 203 -3.11 4.45 -25.57
CA ILE A 203 -4.24 4.12 -24.69
C ILE A 203 -3.97 2.78 -24.00
N GLU A 204 -4.01 2.78 -22.68
CA GLU A 204 -3.92 1.57 -21.87
C GLU A 204 -5.33 1.09 -21.52
N PRO A 205 -5.73 -0.12 -21.92
CA PRO A 205 -7.05 -0.64 -21.58
C PRO A 205 -7.21 -0.87 -20.09
N ASN A 206 -8.41 -0.64 -19.56
CA ASN A 206 -8.74 -0.92 -18.17
C ASN A 206 -9.15 -2.40 -18.00
N PRO A 207 -8.37 -3.24 -17.30
CA PRO A 207 -8.66 -4.67 -17.20
C PRO A 207 -9.84 -5.01 -16.30
N GLN A 208 -10.32 -4.10 -15.45
CA GLN A 208 -11.50 -4.27 -14.61
C GLN A 208 -11.55 -5.60 -13.84
N PHE A 209 -10.45 -5.99 -13.19
CA PHE A 209 -10.28 -7.31 -12.54
C PHE A 209 -11.35 -7.66 -11.51
N TYR A 210 -11.85 -6.66 -10.77
CA TYR A 210 -12.92 -6.90 -9.82
C TYR A 210 -14.24 -7.18 -10.54
N HIS A 211 -14.59 -6.40 -11.56
CA HIS A 211 -15.82 -6.58 -12.33
C HIS A 211 -15.84 -7.95 -13.00
N GLN A 212 -14.73 -8.37 -13.63
CA GLN A 212 -14.59 -9.72 -14.19
C GLN A 212 -14.76 -10.81 -13.13
N GLY A 213 -14.26 -10.57 -11.91
CA GLY A 213 -14.34 -11.51 -10.80
C GLY A 213 -15.66 -11.47 -10.01
N GLU A 214 -16.49 -10.44 -10.17
CA GLU A 214 -17.60 -10.10 -9.28
C GLU A 214 -18.67 -11.20 -9.18
N LYS A 215 -19.12 -11.77 -10.31
CA LYS A 215 -20.11 -12.87 -10.30
C LYS A 215 -19.62 -14.05 -9.46
N HIS A 216 -18.33 -14.42 -9.61
CA HIS A 216 -17.74 -15.50 -8.83
C HIS A 216 -17.58 -15.13 -7.35
N LEU A 217 -17.10 -13.91 -7.04
CA LEU A 217 -16.99 -13.42 -5.66
C LEU A 217 -18.35 -13.44 -4.96
N ASN A 218 -19.41 -12.97 -5.61
CA ASN A 218 -20.76 -12.96 -5.08
C ASN A 218 -21.28 -14.39 -4.80
N ARG A 219 -21.01 -15.35 -5.69
CA ARG A 219 -21.33 -16.77 -5.49
C ARG A 219 -20.61 -17.35 -4.27
N LEU A 220 -19.31 -17.08 -4.15
CA LEU A 220 -18.51 -17.54 -3.00
C LEU A 220 -18.96 -16.88 -1.69
N ASN A 221 -19.31 -15.58 -1.74
CA ASN A 221 -19.83 -14.88 -0.59
C ASN A 221 -21.17 -15.45 -0.11
N ARG A 222 -22.11 -15.71 -1.03
CA ARG A 222 -23.39 -16.37 -0.71
C ARG A 222 -23.17 -17.74 -0.06
N ARG A 223 -22.28 -18.59 -0.62
CA ARG A 223 -21.91 -19.89 -0.05
C ARG A 223 -21.34 -19.80 1.36
N LYS A 224 -20.48 -18.81 1.61
CA LYS A 224 -19.91 -18.50 2.93
C LYS A 224 -21.00 -18.05 3.90
N SER A 225 -21.87 -17.11 3.48
CA SER A 225 -22.91 -16.51 4.33
C SER A 225 -23.98 -17.54 4.75
N LYS A 226 -24.37 -18.47 3.85
CA LYS A 226 -25.28 -19.59 4.18
C LYS A 226 -24.78 -20.52 5.29
N LYS A 227 -23.46 -20.59 5.49
CA LYS A 227 -22.82 -21.43 6.51
C LYS A 227 -22.51 -20.70 7.82
N TYR A 228 -22.71 -19.40 7.85
CA TYR A 228 -22.43 -18.57 9.03
C TYR A 228 -23.51 -18.77 10.10
N ARG A 229 -23.09 -19.02 11.35
CA ARG A 229 -23.97 -19.10 12.52
C ARG A 229 -23.64 -17.99 13.51
N LYS A 230 -24.58 -17.07 13.71
CA LYS A 230 -24.40 -15.96 14.66
C LYS A 230 -24.34 -16.51 16.11
N GLY A 231 -23.38 -16.03 16.90
CA GLY A 231 -23.25 -16.39 18.33
C GLY A 231 -22.75 -17.82 18.60
N LYS A 232 -22.50 -18.64 17.57
CA LYS A 232 -22.02 -20.04 17.73
C LYS A 232 -20.64 -20.22 17.10
N PRO A 233 -19.85 -21.21 17.56
CA PRO A 233 -18.64 -21.65 16.87
C PRO A 233 -18.92 -22.00 15.40
N GLN A 234 -18.01 -21.60 14.52
CA GLN A 234 -18.20 -21.82 13.09
C GLN A 234 -17.72 -23.22 12.67
N SER A 235 -18.48 -23.86 11.79
CA SER A 235 -18.14 -25.20 11.28
C SER A 235 -16.90 -25.18 10.36
N GLN A 236 -16.23 -26.33 10.20
CA GLN A 236 -15.13 -26.50 9.25
C GLN A 236 -15.55 -26.12 7.81
N ASN A 237 -16.78 -26.41 7.43
CA ASN A 237 -17.32 -26.06 6.12
C ASN A 237 -17.48 -24.54 5.94
N TYR A 238 -17.75 -23.80 7.00
CA TYR A 238 -17.71 -22.34 6.97
C TYR A 238 -16.28 -21.84 6.76
N HIS A 239 -15.31 -22.39 7.50
CA HIS A 239 -13.89 -22.00 7.37
C HIS A 239 -13.37 -22.26 5.95
N LYS A 240 -13.65 -23.42 5.35
CA LYS A 240 -13.31 -23.76 3.96
C LYS A 240 -13.96 -22.78 2.96
N ALA A 241 -15.24 -22.44 3.15
CA ALA A 241 -15.93 -21.48 2.28
C ALA A 241 -15.36 -20.05 2.41
N ARG A 242 -15.03 -19.63 3.64
CA ARG A 242 -14.37 -18.34 3.91
C ARG A 242 -13.00 -18.24 3.26
N GLU A 243 -12.23 -19.31 3.31
CA GLU A 243 -10.90 -19.38 2.68
C GLU A 243 -11.00 -19.25 1.15
N ARG A 244 -11.89 -20.01 0.50
CA ARG A 244 -12.12 -19.89 -0.95
C ARG A 244 -12.50 -18.47 -1.37
N TYR A 245 -13.37 -17.82 -0.61
CA TYR A 245 -13.73 -16.42 -0.82
C TYR A 245 -12.53 -15.48 -0.67
N ALA A 246 -11.75 -15.67 0.39
CA ALA A 246 -10.55 -14.86 0.65
C ALA A 246 -9.45 -15.06 -0.41
N LEU A 247 -9.25 -16.29 -0.91
CA LEU A 247 -8.32 -16.61 -2.00
C LEU A 247 -8.70 -15.87 -3.29
N LYS A 248 -9.99 -15.85 -3.65
CA LYS A 248 -10.43 -15.11 -4.84
C LYS A 248 -10.20 -13.61 -4.72
N HIS A 249 -10.48 -13.02 -3.55
CA HIS A 249 -10.15 -11.61 -3.28
C HIS A 249 -8.65 -11.32 -3.36
N LEU A 250 -7.83 -12.22 -2.81
CA LEU A 250 -6.38 -12.08 -2.87
C LEU A 250 -5.87 -12.12 -4.32
N LYS A 251 -6.42 -13.02 -5.15
CA LYS A 251 -6.09 -13.08 -6.59
C LYS A 251 -6.40 -11.75 -7.29
N VAL A 252 -7.62 -11.23 -7.12
CA VAL A 252 -8.03 -9.93 -7.72
C VAL A 252 -7.12 -8.79 -7.24
N SER A 253 -6.82 -8.75 -5.93
CA SER A 253 -5.93 -7.73 -5.37
C SER A 253 -4.52 -7.77 -5.98
N ARG A 254 -3.95 -8.99 -6.15
CA ARG A 254 -2.63 -9.16 -6.77
C ARG A 254 -2.62 -8.80 -8.25
N GLN A 255 -3.66 -9.17 -8.99
CA GLN A 255 -3.79 -8.80 -10.41
C GLN A 255 -3.79 -7.29 -10.60
N ARG A 256 -4.58 -6.55 -9.78
CA ARG A 256 -4.61 -5.08 -9.81
C ARG A 256 -3.24 -4.48 -9.47
N GLU A 257 -2.63 -4.96 -8.38
CA GLU A 257 -1.33 -4.47 -7.93
C GLU A 257 -0.24 -4.65 -9.00
N GLU A 258 -0.18 -5.85 -9.60
CA GLU A 258 0.79 -6.16 -10.63
C GLU A 258 0.58 -5.33 -11.90
N PHE A 259 -0.68 -5.14 -12.31
CA PHE A 259 -1.02 -4.32 -13.46
C PHE A 259 -0.55 -2.87 -13.28
N VAL A 260 -0.99 -2.20 -12.20
CA VAL A 260 -0.62 -0.79 -11.97
C VAL A 260 0.89 -0.61 -11.82
N LYS A 261 1.56 -1.59 -11.21
CA LYS A 261 3.01 -1.61 -11.05
C LYS A 261 3.74 -1.71 -12.39
N ARG A 262 3.30 -2.60 -13.29
CA ARG A 262 3.89 -2.76 -14.63
C ARG A 262 3.72 -1.52 -15.48
N VAL A 263 2.51 -0.94 -15.49
CA VAL A 263 2.21 0.27 -16.25
C VAL A 263 3.07 1.43 -15.75
N ALA A 264 3.13 1.65 -14.43
CA ALA A 264 3.96 2.69 -13.82
C ALA A 264 5.45 2.51 -14.16
N LEU A 265 5.96 1.27 -14.05
CA LEU A 265 7.37 0.99 -14.37
C LEU A 265 7.68 1.24 -15.86
N ARG A 266 6.78 0.85 -16.77
CA ARG A 266 6.93 1.10 -18.21
C ARG A 266 7.03 2.60 -18.50
N LEU A 267 6.10 3.41 -17.98
CA LEU A 267 6.09 4.87 -18.18
C LEU A 267 7.38 5.52 -17.68
N ILE A 268 7.83 5.16 -16.48
CA ILE A 268 9.06 5.71 -15.89
C ILE A 268 10.32 5.28 -16.66
N LYS A 269 10.35 4.06 -17.21
CA LYS A 269 11.49 3.61 -18.01
C LYS A 269 11.58 4.29 -19.39
N SER A 270 10.44 4.67 -19.94
CA SER A 270 10.36 5.25 -21.30
C SER A 270 10.45 6.78 -21.32
N ASN A 271 10.30 7.44 -20.16
CA ASN A 271 10.24 8.89 -20.09
C ASN A 271 11.08 9.45 -18.95
N ASP A 272 11.63 10.63 -19.11
CA ASP A 272 12.37 11.37 -18.08
C ASP A 272 11.44 12.16 -17.17
N LEU A 273 10.27 12.57 -17.70
CA LEU A 273 9.24 13.26 -16.96
C LEU A 273 7.87 12.60 -17.21
N VAL A 274 7.13 12.35 -16.14
CA VAL A 274 5.73 11.88 -16.18
C VAL A 274 4.86 12.83 -15.37
N ALA A 275 3.96 13.56 -16.07
CA ALA A 275 2.96 14.42 -15.44
C ALA A 275 1.62 13.70 -15.30
N TYR A 276 0.96 13.85 -14.15
CA TYR A 276 -0.35 13.23 -13.85
C TYR A 276 -1.21 14.14 -12.97
N GLU A 277 -2.52 13.91 -12.96
CA GLU A 277 -3.43 14.70 -12.12
C GLU A 277 -3.38 14.32 -10.64
N ASP A 278 -3.40 15.31 -9.74
CA ASP A 278 -3.54 15.15 -8.29
C ASP A 278 -5.01 14.91 -7.90
N LEU A 279 -5.55 13.76 -8.29
CA LEU A 279 -6.94 13.41 -8.03
C LEU A 279 -7.19 13.11 -6.56
N ASN A 280 -8.23 13.71 -5.98
CA ASN A 280 -8.72 13.35 -4.65
C ASN A 280 -9.60 12.08 -4.72
N VAL A 281 -8.96 10.92 -4.88
CA VAL A 281 -9.65 9.63 -4.98
C VAL A 281 -10.53 9.34 -3.77
N GLN A 282 -10.16 9.78 -2.55
CA GLN A 282 -10.98 9.60 -1.35
C GLN A 282 -12.31 10.34 -1.44
N SER A 283 -12.35 11.50 -2.07
CA SER A 283 -13.59 12.22 -2.33
C SER A 283 -14.41 11.53 -3.44
N MET A 284 -13.73 11.10 -4.51
CA MET A 284 -14.39 10.48 -5.67
C MET A 284 -15.10 9.17 -5.32
N VAL A 285 -14.56 8.35 -4.43
CA VAL A 285 -15.22 7.09 -3.99
C VAL A 285 -16.43 7.29 -3.08
N LYS A 286 -16.77 8.53 -2.72
CA LYS A 286 -18.06 8.84 -2.05
C LYS A 286 -19.24 8.78 -3.02
N ASN A 287 -18.99 8.96 -4.32
CA ASN A 287 -20.01 8.76 -5.36
C ASN A 287 -20.30 7.26 -5.49
N ARG A 288 -21.48 6.81 -5.05
CA ARG A 288 -21.89 5.40 -5.01
C ARG A 288 -21.90 4.73 -6.39
N HIS A 289 -22.17 5.47 -7.46
CA HIS A 289 -22.23 4.95 -8.82
C HIS A 289 -20.82 4.62 -9.38
N LEU A 290 -19.81 5.41 -9.04
CA LEU A 290 -18.45 5.28 -9.56
C LEU A 290 -17.49 4.61 -8.58
N ALA A 291 -17.82 4.55 -7.28
CA ALA A 291 -16.93 4.06 -6.21
C ALA A 291 -16.32 2.69 -6.51
N LYS A 292 -17.11 1.75 -7.06
CA LYS A 292 -16.66 0.41 -7.41
C LYS A 292 -15.62 0.44 -8.52
N SER A 293 -15.90 1.15 -9.62
CA SER A 293 -15.01 1.27 -10.78
C SER A 293 -13.72 2.00 -10.44
N ILE A 294 -13.80 3.10 -9.67
CA ILE A 294 -12.63 3.85 -9.20
C ILE A 294 -11.76 2.98 -8.28
N SER A 295 -12.40 2.23 -7.36
CA SER A 295 -11.69 1.30 -6.48
C SER A 295 -11.05 0.13 -7.25
N ASP A 296 -11.67 -0.32 -8.34
CA ASP A 296 -11.12 -1.38 -9.19
C ASP A 296 -9.94 -0.89 -10.02
N ALA A 297 -10.00 0.31 -10.58
CA ALA A 297 -8.90 0.91 -11.34
C ALA A 297 -7.64 1.12 -10.49
N GLY A 298 -7.79 1.50 -9.19
CA GLY A 298 -6.68 1.56 -8.26
C GLY A 298 -5.74 2.75 -8.46
N TRP A 299 -6.24 3.91 -8.91
CA TRP A 299 -5.44 5.11 -9.26
C TRP A 299 -4.50 5.58 -8.15
N SER A 300 -4.95 5.58 -6.87
CA SER A 300 -4.07 5.95 -5.75
C SER A 300 -2.84 5.04 -5.65
N ARG A 301 -2.99 3.76 -6.01
CA ARG A 301 -1.91 2.79 -5.99
C ARG A 301 -0.96 2.97 -7.17
N PHE A 302 -1.54 3.27 -8.33
CA PHE A 302 -0.80 3.61 -9.54
C PHE A 302 0.10 4.83 -9.33
N ARG A 303 -0.45 5.92 -8.76
CA ARG A 303 0.32 7.11 -8.38
C ARG A 303 1.49 6.77 -7.45
N GLN A 304 1.24 6.00 -6.38
CA GLN A 304 2.31 5.59 -5.46
C GLN A 304 3.44 4.82 -6.17
N TRP A 305 3.10 4.01 -7.19
CA TRP A 305 4.12 3.31 -7.98
C TRP A 305 4.85 4.24 -8.95
N LEU A 306 4.17 5.21 -9.54
CA LEU A 306 4.83 6.25 -10.37
C LEU A 306 5.87 7.00 -9.55
N ASP A 307 5.47 7.55 -8.40
CA ASP A 307 6.37 8.30 -7.51
C ASP A 307 7.54 7.44 -7.02
N TYR A 308 7.25 6.20 -6.63
CA TYR A 308 8.29 5.28 -6.19
C TYR A 308 9.30 4.95 -7.30
N PHE A 309 8.84 4.67 -8.50
CA PHE A 309 9.75 4.36 -9.61
C PHE A 309 10.43 5.60 -10.13
N GLY A 310 9.78 6.75 -10.17
CA GLY A 310 10.39 8.02 -10.49
C GLY A 310 11.61 8.26 -9.60
N TYR A 311 11.40 8.22 -8.29
CA TYR A 311 12.50 8.34 -7.33
C TYR A 311 13.58 7.27 -7.52
N LYS A 312 13.18 6.00 -7.67
CA LYS A 312 14.10 4.88 -7.79
C LYS A 312 15.03 4.99 -9.01
N TYR A 313 14.52 5.47 -10.12
CA TYR A 313 15.25 5.56 -11.38
C TYR A 313 15.76 6.97 -11.71
N GLY A 314 15.62 7.92 -10.79
CA GLY A 314 16.04 9.30 -10.99
C GLY A 314 15.23 10.03 -12.07
N LYS A 315 13.94 9.69 -12.24
CA LYS A 315 13.03 10.31 -13.19
C LYS A 315 12.05 11.25 -12.48
N VAL A 316 11.60 12.28 -13.17
CA VAL A 316 10.72 13.29 -12.59
C VAL A 316 9.27 12.87 -12.70
N THR A 317 8.53 12.93 -11.58
CA THR A 317 7.08 12.77 -11.56
C THR A 317 6.43 14.05 -11.04
N VAL A 318 5.42 14.57 -11.75
CA VAL A 318 4.78 15.84 -11.43
C VAL A 318 3.27 15.65 -11.29
N ALA A 319 2.74 15.93 -10.09
CA ALA A 319 1.32 15.98 -9.84
C ALA A 319 0.77 17.38 -10.16
N VAL A 320 -0.15 17.50 -11.11
CA VAL A 320 -0.77 18.76 -11.49
C VAL A 320 -2.21 18.87 -10.99
N ALA A 321 -2.68 20.10 -10.77
CA ALA A 321 -4.06 20.36 -10.39
C ALA A 321 -5.03 19.90 -11.51
N PRO A 322 -6.09 19.12 -11.17
CA PRO A 322 -7.01 18.54 -12.15
C PRO A 322 -8.02 19.54 -12.75
N HIS A 323 -7.77 20.84 -12.59
CA HIS A 323 -8.71 21.87 -12.98
C HIS A 323 -8.65 22.15 -14.49
N ASN A 324 -9.80 22.01 -15.19
CA ASN A 324 -9.97 22.33 -16.63
C ASN A 324 -9.10 21.51 -17.60
N THR A 325 -8.39 20.49 -17.18
CA THR A 325 -7.52 19.68 -18.05
C THR A 325 -8.26 19.05 -19.22
N SER A 326 -9.49 18.56 -19.01
CA SER A 326 -10.33 17.98 -20.05
C SER A 326 -11.17 19.02 -20.83
N GLN A 327 -11.28 20.26 -20.33
CA GLN A 327 -12.10 21.31 -20.94
C GLN A 327 -11.30 22.23 -21.85
N ASN A 328 -10.09 22.63 -21.43
CA ASN A 328 -9.27 23.51 -22.25
C ASN A 328 -8.78 22.78 -23.50
N CYS A 329 -8.74 23.53 -24.61
CA CYS A 329 -8.12 23.06 -25.83
C CYS A 329 -6.60 23.01 -25.66
N SER A 330 -5.98 21.86 -25.91
CA SER A 330 -4.53 21.71 -25.78
C SER A 330 -3.74 22.47 -26.85
N ASN A 331 -4.41 22.92 -27.94
CA ASN A 331 -3.79 23.68 -29.00
C ASN A 331 -3.82 25.21 -28.76
N CYS A 332 -4.97 25.78 -28.43
CA CYS A 332 -5.12 27.24 -28.29
C CYS A 332 -5.43 27.68 -26.83
N GLY A 333 -5.68 26.79 -25.90
CA GLY A 333 -6.01 27.11 -24.51
C GLY A 333 -7.47 27.48 -24.27
N GLU A 334 -8.29 27.71 -25.30
CA GLU A 334 -9.69 28.11 -25.17
C GLU A 334 -10.51 27.04 -24.42
N LYS A 335 -11.45 27.51 -23.59
CA LYS A 335 -12.29 26.63 -22.77
C LYS A 335 -13.50 26.14 -23.55
N VAL A 336 -13.51 24.86 -23.88
CA VAL A 336 -14.61 24.18 -24.58
C VAL A 336 -15.52 23.47 -23.57
N GLN A 337 -16.75 23.95 -23.40
CA GLN A 337 -17.74 23.27 -22.57
C GLN A 337 -18.17 21.93 -23.21
N LYS A 338 -18.15 20.85 -22.43
CA LYS A 338 -18.51 19.50 -22.89
C LYS A 338 -19.27 18.75 -21.82
N SER A 339 -20.21 17.91 -22.28
CA SER A 339 -20.79 16.87 -21.39
C SER A 339 -19.77 15.77 -21.13
N LEU A 340 -19.95 15.05 -20.01
CA LEU A 340 -19.09 13.92 -19.65
C LEU A 340 -19.21 12.74 -20.65
N SER A 341 -20.30 12.66 -21.39
CA SER A 341 -20.53 11.65 -22.43
C SER A 341 -19.76 11.90 -23.72
N ASN A 342 -19.39 13.16 -23.98
CA ASN A 342 -18.71 13.56 -25.21
C ASN A 342 -17.23 13.18 -25.13
N ARG A 343 -16.80 12.25 -26.03
CA ARG A 343 -15.43 11.71 -26.04
C ARG A 343 -14.49 12.43 -26.98
N THR A 344 -15.03 13.21 -27.91
CA THR A 344 -14.23 13.97 -28.84
C THR A 344 -14.12 15.42 -28.38
N HIS A 345 -12.91 15.94 -28.35
CA HIS A 345 -12.66 17.36 -28.21
C HIS A 345 -12.72 18.01 -29.59
N VAL A 346 -13.62 18.96 -29.75
CA VAL A 346 -13.71 19.82 -30.93
C VAL A 346 -13.66 21.25 -30.48
N CYS A 347 -12.62 21.97 -30.85
CA CYS A 347 -12.46 23.38 -30.54
C CYS A 347 -13.04 24.22 -31.69
N ARG A 348 -13.99 25.09 -31.39
CA ARG A 348 -14.60 25.97 -32.40
C ARG A 348 -13.70 27.13 -32.79
N GLU A 349 -12.80 27.58 -31.87
CA GLU A 349 -11.92 28.72 -32.10
C GLU A 349 -10.76 28.36 -33.05
N CYS A 350 -10.12 27.19 -32.87
CA CYS A 350 -8.94 26.85 -33.67
C CYS A 350 -9.14 25.61 -34.56
N GLY A 351 -10.33 25.03 -34.59
CA GLY A 351 -10.64 23.84 -35.41
C GLY A 351 -10.02 22.52 -34.91
N PHE A 352 -9.30 22.54 -33.78
CA PHE A 352 -8.59 21.35 -33.28
C PHE A 352 -9.58 20.24 -32.87
N VAL A 353 -9.35 19.03 -33.40
CA VAL A 353 -10.15 17.84 -33.11
C VAL A 353 -9.25 16.75 -32.56
N LYS A 354 -9.59 16.18 -31.39
CA LYS A 354 -8.82 15.12 -30.74
C LYS A 354 -9.71 14.25 -29.84
N ASP A 355 -9.24 13.05 -29.45
CA ASP A 355 -9.86 12.33 -28.33
C ASP A 355 -9.76 13.21 -27.07
N ARG A 356 -10.82 13.22 -26.26
CA ARG A 356 -10.90 14.08 -25.06
C ARG A 356 -9.83 13.74 -24.03
N ASP A 357 -9.59 12.45 -23.81
CA ASP A 357 -8.69 11.96 -22.78
C ASP A 357 -7.22 12.19 -23.23
N VAL A 358 -6.94 12.15 -24.55
CA VAL A 358 -5.66 12.57 -25.14
C VAL A 358 -5.45 14.09 -25.03
N ASN A 359 -6.49 14.91 -25.35
CA ASN A 359 -6.42 16.35 -25.14
C ASN A 359 -6.13 16.70 -23.67
N ALA A 360 -6.75 15.99 -22.73
CA ALA A 360 -6.48 16.16 -21.30
C ALA A 360 -5.03 15.80 -20.96
N ALA A 361 -4.52 14.70 -21.49
CA ALA A 361 -3.14 14.27 -21.25
C ALA A 361 -2.10 15.27 -21.78
N ILE A 362 -2.36 15.93 -22.93
CA ILE A 362 -1.51 17.01 -23.45
C ILE A 362 -1.53 18.22 -22.50
N ASN A 363 -2.71 18.65 -22.04
CA ASN A 363 -2.83 19.74 -21.07
C ASN A 363 -2.12 19.43 -19.74
N ILE A 364 -2.19 18.16 -19.28
CA ILE A 364 -1.49 17.70 -18.08
C ILE A 364 0.02 17.79 -18.29
N LEU A 365 0.53 17.40 -19.46
CA LEU A 365 1.94 17.53 -19.80
C LEU A 365 2.39 18.99 -19.79
N GLN A 366 1.66 19.88 -20.45
CA GLN A 366 1.98 21.33 -20.51
C GLN A 366 2.04 21.95 -19.11
N LYS A 367 1.05 21.64 -18.25
CA LYS A 367 1.05 22.08 -16.84
C LYS A 367 2.23 21.49 -16.07
N GLY A 368 2.57 20.23 -16.29
CA GLY A 368 3.72 19.58 -15.66
C GLY A 368 5.04 20.25 -16.05
N LEU A 369 5.24 20.52 -17.33
CA LEU A 369 6.43 21.20 -17.84
C LEU A 369 6.55 22.63 -17.31
N SER A 370 5.46 23.40 -17.26
CA SER A 370 5.47 24.75 -16.70
C SER A 370 5.82 24.75 -15.20
N THR A 371 5.36 23.77 -14.45
CA THR A 371 5.69 23.60 -13.03
C THR A 371 7.18 23.35 -12.82
N VAL A 372 7.79 22.48 -13.63
CA VAL A 372 9.23 22.17 -13.55
C VAL A 372 10.08 23.34 -14.05
N GLY A 373 9.64 24.03 -15.09
CA GLY A 373 10.32 25.22 -15.60
C GLY A 373 10.36 26.39 -14.61
N HIS A 374 9.29 26.61 -13.83
CA HIS A 374 9.26 27.60 -12.75
C HIS A 374 10.10 27.21 -11.53
N THR A 375 10.28 25.93 -11.30
CA THR A 375 11.16 25.40 -10.24
C THR A 375 12.55 25.06 -10.76
N GLY A 376 13.03 25.72 -11.81
CA GLY A 376 14.37 25.51 -12.41
C GLY A 376 15.55 25.44 -11.44
N ALA A 377 15.28 25.30 -10.18
CA ALA A 377 16.16 25.04 -9.04
C ALA A 377 15.71 23.84 -8.18
N LEU A 378 14.86 22.94 -8.66
CA LEU A 378 14.78 21.63 -7.99
C LEU A 378 16.10 20.89 -8.25
N LYS A 379 17.11 21.31 -7.45
CA LYS A 379 18.28 20.49 -7.20
C LYS A 379 17.77 19.10 -6.87
N LEU A 380 18.12 18.14 -7.68
CA LEU A 380 17.88 16.70 -7.47
C LEU A 380 18.41 16.16 -6.12
N GLY A 381 18.79 17.05 -5.19
CA GLY A 381 19.37 16.76 -3.89
C GLY A 381 18.53 17.11 -2.66
N GLU A 382 17.42 17.84 -2.76
CA GLU A 382 16.68 18.33 -1.58
C GLU A 382 15.27 17.73 -1.40
N PHE A 383 14.84 16.86 -2.27
CA PHE A 383 13.60 16.13 -2.05
C PHE A 383 13.91 14.91 -1.17
N ASP A 384 13.60 14.98 0.13
CA ASP A 384 13.58 13.84 1.03
C ASP A 384 12.24 13.09 0.89
N PRO A 385 12.18 12.03 0.03
CA PRO A 385 10.95 11.27 -0.17
C PRO A 385 10.65 10.37 1.03
N LEU A 386 11.61 10.21 1.98
CA LEU A 386 11.38 9.46 3.21
C LEU A 386 10.44 10.23 4.13
N ALA A 387 10.53 11.56 4.20
CA ALA A 387 9.61 12.39 4.96
C ALA A 387 8.18 12.36 4.38
N SER A 388 8.03 12.39 3.05
CA SER A 388 6.71 12.31 2.40
C SER A 388 6.14 10.88 2.39
N LEU A 389 6.98 9.85 2.30
CA LEU A 389 6.58 8.45 2.44
C LEU A 389 6.26 8.08 3.88
N GLU A 390 6.91 8.67 4.88
CA GLU A 390 6.53 8.50 6.29
C GLU A 390 5.22 9.23 6.61
N GLN A 391 4.91 10.35 5.99
CA GLN A 391 3.63 11.06 6.12
C GLN A 391 2.50 10.42 5.30
N SER A 392 2.79 9.83 4.13
CA SER A 392 1.81 9.13 3.30
C SER A 392 1.68 7.63 3.62
N CYS A 393 2.71 7.00 4.18
CA CYS A 393 2.72 5.61 4.63
C CYS A 393 2.12 5.40 6.04
N GLY A 394 1.01 6.07 6.34
CA GLY A 394 -0.01 5.48 7.22
C GLY A 394 -0.73 4.29 6.56
N VAL A 395 -0.45 4.02 5.30
CA VAL A 395 -0.87 2.83 4.56
C VAL A 395 0.35 1.93 4.43
N THR A 396 0.43 0.92 5.26
CA THR A 396 1.30 -0.24 5.07
C THR A 396 1.21 -0.62 3.60
N ILE A 397 2.31 -0.55 2.85
CA ILE A 397 2.43 -1.18 1.54
C ILE A 397 2.27 -2.68 1.80
N GLY A 398 1.02 -3.11 1.92
CA GLY A 398 0.65 -4.52 1.98
C GLY A 398 0.65 -5.04 0.56
N LEU A 399 1.75 -5.63 0.16
CA LEU A 399 1.78 -6.58 -0.97
C LEU A 399 1.00 -7.82 -0.64
#